data_11cd2d9e4cae3aba1aa6d693852661a9
#
_entry.id   11cd2d9e4cae3aba1aa6d693852661a9
#
_cell.length_a   1.000
_cell.length_b   1.000
_cell.length_c   1.000
_cell.angle_alpha   90.00
_cell.angle_beta   90.00
_cell.angle_gamma   90.00
#
_symmetry.space_group_name_H-M   'P 1'
#
loop_
_entity.id
_entity.type
_entity.pdbx_description
1 polymer ?
#
loop_
_entity_poly.entity_id
_entity_poly.type
_entity_poly.pdbx_seq_one_letter_code
_entity_poly.pdbx_strand_id
1 'polypeptide(L)'
;MDLKKRCFRQIAPALIFSLLTIGTFSANANIDVRDETLFEAHQRFKTQIINDSFDNTEAPWEAPAEIFNVVKYPTKLGDMYAYLTPPPANKKNKLPAVIWLNGGYGGIGGDDYFWTPQPVENDQTGVTFRDPNMVLMIPSFRGENTNPGRYEMFYGELEDLDSAREYLASLPYVDPKRIYVVGHSTGGTRALLASEYSDKFRAIFSLGGIPDLKLRTEGRMMVELPFDKNNEEEFNVRSVYRYIKSIKTPTFYFEGHDYFWDEFNELRVVAMEHDIPLKIYNIKKGDHFNIIVPASQLIKDKILQDTDTNKESNIRFTNEEIKWINKMVK
;
A
#
# COMPACT_ATOMS: atom_id res chain seq x y z
N MET A 1 -30.41 44.19 -60.36
CA MET A 1 -29.03 43.81 -59.90
C MET A 1 -29.24 42.72 -58.87
N ASP A 2 -29.17 41.47 -59.32
CA ASP A 2 -29.62 40.29 -58.62
C ASP A 2 -28.49 39.72 -57.72
N LEU A 3 -28.82 39.48 -56.49
CA LEU A 3 -27.98 38.73 -55.56
C LEU A 3 -28.66 37.36 -55.32
N LYS A 4 -28.06 36.35 -55.92
CA LYS A 4 -28.49 34.95 -55.79
C LYS A 4 -28.36 34.43 -54.37
N LYS A 5 -29.48 34.02 -53.78
CA LYS A 5 -29.54 33.25 -52.55
C LYS A 5 -29.05 31.84 -52.78
N ARG A 6 -27.95 31.46 -52.13
CA ARG A 6 -27.49 30.06 -52.04
C ARG A 6 -28.11 29.43 -50.79
N CYS A 7 -28.96 28.46 -50.99
CA CYS A 7 -29.46 27.55 -49.98
C CYS A 7 -28.34 26.64 -49.50
N PHE A 8 -27.95 26.75 -48.22
CA PHE A 8 -27.16 25.72 -47.53
C PHE A 8 -28.10 24.62 -47.03
N ARG A 9 -27.99 23.42 -47.61
CA ARG A 9 -28.57 22.21 -47.07
C ARG A 9 -27.78 21.82 -45.81
N GLN A 10 -28.42 21.84 -44.66
CA GLN A 10 -27.91 21.24 -43.44
C GLN A 10 -27.97 19.72 -43.60
N ILE A 11 -26.79 19.10 -43.61
CA ILE A 11 -26.61 17.65 -43.46
C ILE A 11 -26.52 17.38 -41.95
N ALA A 12 -27.56 16.75 -41.42
CA ALA A 12 -27.52 16.26 -40.03
C ALA A 12 -26.50 15.12 -39.90
N PRO A 13 -25.63 15.15 -38.88
CA PRO A 13 -24.75 14.02 -38.64
C PRO A 13 -25.56 12.87 -38.03
N ALA A 14 -25.55 11.74 -38.70
CA ALA A 14 -26.10 10.50 -38.17
C ALA A 14 -25.23 10.09 -36.95
N LEU A 15 -25.84 10.10 -35.79
CA LEU A 15 -25.29 9.50 -34.59
C LEU A 15 -25.19 7.98 -34.78
N ILE A 16 -24.01 7.50 -35.05
CA ILE A 16 -23.71 6.07 -34.97
C ILE A 16 -23.60 5.76 -33.48
N PHE A 17 -24.65 5.22 -32.89
CA PHE A 17 -24.57 4.52 -31.59
C PHE A 17 -23.79 3.23 -31.82
N SER A 18 -22.49 3.26 -31.53
CA SER A 18 -21.76 2.02 -31.31
C SER A 18 -22.24 1.46 -29.95
N LEU A 19 -23.05 0.41 -30.00
CA LEU A 19 -23.29 -0.45 -28.85
C LEU A 19 -21.92 -1.03 -28.45
N LEU A 20 -21.28 -0.41 -27.45
CA LEU A 20 -20.29 -1.10 -26.64
C LEU A 20 -21.06 -2.20 -25.90
N THR A 21 -20.96 -3.42 -26.40
CA THR A 21 -21.27 -4.62 -25.62
C THR A 21 -20.32 -4.60 -24.44
N ILE A 22 -20.82 -4.16 -23.28
CA ILE A 22 -20.21 -4.41 -22.00
C ILE A 22 -20.27 -5.94 -21.87
N GLY A 23 -19.19 -6.58 -22.27
CA GLY A 23 -18.96 -7.98 -21.94
C GLY A 23 -18.97 -8.06 -20.42
N THR A 24 -20.03 -8.63 -19.85
CA THR A 24 -19.99 -9.12 -18.49
C THR A 24 -18.90 -10.19 -18.48
N PHE A 25 -17.70 -9.81 -18.07
CA PHE A 25 -16.70 -10.76 -17.63
C PHE A 25 -17.30 -11.44 -16.40
N SER A 26 -17.92 -12.58 -16.64
CA SER A 26 -18.23 -13.53 -15.61
C SER A 26 -16.88 -14.12 -15.17
N ALA A 27 -16.25 -13.47 -14.22
CA ALA A 27 -15.02 -13.95 -13.63
C ALA A 27 -15.32 -15.13 -12.70
N ASN A 28 -15.50 -16.29 -13.32
CA ASN A 28 -15.16 -17.56 -12.70
C ASN A 28 -13.70 -17.90 -13.10
N ALA A 29 -12.78 -16.98 -12.90
CA ALA A 29 -11.39 -17.33 -12.82
C ALA A 29 -11.26 -18.17 -11.54
N ASN A 30 -11.03 -19.46 -11.71
CA ASN A 30 -10.65 -20.34 -10.61
C ASN A 30 -9.31 -19.82 -10.08
N ILE A 31 -9.38 -18.89 -9.12
CA ILE A 31 -8.18 -18.31 -8.50
C ILE A 31 -7.49 -19.49 -7.81
N ASP A 32 -6.29 -19.82 -8.28
CA ASP A 32 -5.47 -20.88 -7.72
C ASP A 32 -4.90 -20.41 -6.37
N VAL A 33 -5.70 -20.57 -5.30
CA VAL A 33 -5.30 -20.26 -3.93
C VAL A 33 -4.45 -21.40 -3.39
N ARG A 34 -3.22 -21.09 -3.05
CA ARG A 34 -2.23 -22.08 -2.57
C ARG A 34 -2.40 -22.40 -1.09
N ASP A 35 -2.04 -23.62 -0.70
CA ASP A 35 -2.03 -24.05 0.71
C ASP A 35 -0.69 -23.72 1.40
N GLU A 36 0.42 -23.58 0.64
CA GLU A 36 1.67 -23.07 1.20
C GLU A 36 1.54 -21.58 1.56
N THR A 37 2.29 -21.12 2.53
CA THR A 37 2.35 -19.69 2.90
C THR A 37 3.25 -18.92 1.95
N LEU A 38 3.05 -17.59 1.84
CA LEU A 38 3.94 -16.72 1.07
C LEU A 38 5.38 -16.80 1.62
N PHE A 39 5.53 -16.93 2.93
CA PHE A 39 6.84 -17.10 3.56
C PHE A 39 7.53 -18.40 3.07
N GLU A 40 6.83 -19.54 3.03
CA GLU A 40 7.36 -20.80 2.51
C GLU A 40 7.69 -20.71 1.02
N ALA A 41 6.82 -20.05 0.24
CA ALA A 41 7.09 -19.79 -1.17
C ALA A 41 8.39 -19.00 -1.39
N HIS A 42 8.67 -18.00 -0.54
CA HIS A 42 9.93 -17.24 -0.55
C HIS A 42 11.15 -18.08 -0.11
N GLN A 43 10.97 -19.14 0.68
CA GLN A 43 12.08 -20.07 0.98
C GLN A 43 12.39 -20.97 -0.22
N ARG A 44 11.38 -21.38 -0.96
CA ARG A 44 11.47 -22.28 -2.11
C ARG A 44 11.92 -21.58 -3.39
N PHE A 45 11.34 -20.44 -3.70
CA PHE A 45 11.61 -19.64 -4.90
C PHE A 45 12.52 -18.47 -4.57
N LYS A 46 13.47 -18.18 -5.45
CA LYS A 46 14.32 -16.98 -5.36
C LYS A 46 14.15 -16.15 -6.61
N THR A 47 13.70 -14.91 -6.43
CA THR A 47 13.56 -13.94 -7.53
C THR A 47 14.90 -13.69 -8.23
N GLN A 48 14.86 -13.48 -9.54
CA GLN A 48 16.02 -13.16 -10.36
C GLN A 48 15.87 -11.76 -10.96
N ILE A 49 16.62 -10.82 -10.42
CA ILE A 49 16.60 -9.43 -10.89
C ILE A 49 17.49 -9.29 -12.11
N ILE A 50 16.90 -8.91 -13.24
CA ILE A 50 17.55 -8.81 -14.55
C ILE A 50 17.86 -7.36 -14.96
N ASN A 51 17.28 -6.36 -14.29
CA ASN A 51 17.61 -4.95 -14.49
C ASN A 51 17.53 -4.18 -13.15
N ASP A 52 18.04 -2.96 -13.14
CA ASP A 52 18.15 -2.07 -11.97
C ASP A 52 17.45 -0.72 -12.19
N SER A 53 16.47 -0.69 -13.09
CA SER A 53 15.77 0.55 -13.49
C SER A 53 15.11 1.28 -12.34
N PHE A 54 14.83 0.61 -11.23
CA PHE A 54 14.21 1.19 -10.05
C PHE A 54 15.18 1.46 -8.90
N ASP A 55 16.46 1.07 -9.05
CA ASP A 55 17.45 1.34 -8.01
C ASP A 55 17.70 2.85 -7.92
N ASN A 56 17.69 3.38 -6.70
CA ASN A 56 17.93 4.79 -6.43
C ASN A 56 19.23 4.96 -5.65
N THR A 57 20.14 5.74 -6.20
CA THR A 57 21.47 6.00 -5.64
C THR A 57 21.57 7.31 -4.86
N GLU A 58 20.46 8.01 -4.65
CA GLU A 58 20.43 9.24 -3.84
C GLU A 58 20.15 8.91 -2.37
N ALA A 59 21.01 9.39 -1.48
CA ALA A 59 20.75 9.28 -0.04
C ALA A 59 19.52 10.13 0.35
N PRO A 60 18.75 9.75 1.38
CA PRO A 60 17.67 10.58 1.89
C PRO A 60 18.22 11.95 2.35
N TRP A 61 17.45 13.01 2.13
CA TRP A 61 17.78 14.33 2.68
C TRP A 61 17.59 14.35 4.20
N GLU A 62 18.40 15.15 4.87
CA GLU A 62 18.19 15.42 6.29
C GLU A 62 16.92 16.25 6.47
N ALA A 63 15.98 15.72 7.23
CA ALA A 63 14.77 16.44 7.59
C ALA A 63 15.02 17.43 8.74
N PRO A 64 14.14 18.44 8.95
CA PRO A 64 14.14 19.19 10.20
C PRO A 64 14.05 18.23 11.41
N ALA A 65 14.97 18.38 12.35
CA ALA A 65 15.16 17.43 13.47
C ALA A 65 13.93 17.31 14.39
N GLU A 66 13.06 18.29 14.41
CA GLU A 66 11.78 18.29 15.11
C GLU A 66 10.71 17.46 14.39
N ILE A 67 10.93 17.10 13.11
CA ILE A 67 9.98 16.31 12.29
C ILE A 67 10.46 14.87 12.17
N PHE A 68 11.69 14.67 11.66
CA PHE A 68 12.27 13.34 11.50
C PHE A 68 13.77 13.33 11.80
N ASN A 69 14.24 12.20 12.31
CA ASN A 69 15.63 11.80 12.27
C ASN A 69 15.82 10.84 11.08
N VAL A 70 16.89 11.01 10.32
CA VAL A 70 17.36 9.99 9.39
C VAL A 70 18.08 8.92 10.24
N VAL A 71 17.54 7.73 10.23
CA VAL A 71 18.10 6.59 10.98
C VAL A 71 18.48 5.46 10.03
N LYS A 72 19.28 4.52 10.52
CA LYS A 72 19.54 3.26 9.84
C LYS A 72 19.02 2.11 10.67
N TYR A 73 18.33 1.18 10.03
CA TYR A 73 17.86 -0.05 10.65
C TYR A 73 18.58 -1.27 10.04
N PRO A 74 18.98 -2.25 10.86
CA PRO A 74 19.75 -3.40 10.40
C PRO A 74 18.87 -4.39 9.64
N THR A 75 19.35 -4.88 8.51
CA THR A 75 18.76 -5.97 7.73
C THR A 75 19.81 -7.05 7.45
N LYS A 76 19.39 -8.15 6.84
CA LYS A 76 20.32 -9.21 6.40
C LYS A 76 21.33 -8.75 5.34
N LEU A 77 20.98 -7.72 4.56
CA LEU A 77 21.84 -7.18 3.51
C LEU A 77 22.77 -6.07 4.02
N GLY A 78 22.53 -5.54 5.21
CA GLY A 78 23.20 -4.39 5.79
C GLY A 78 22.19 -3.35 6.30
N ASP A 79 22.70 -2.20 6.72
CA ASP A 79 21.86 -1.13 7.28
C ASP A 79 21.12 -0.38 6.17
N MET A 80 19.83 -0.14 6.37
CA MET A 80 18.97 0.62 5.45
C MET A 80 18.42 1.89 6.11
N TYR A 81 18.16 2.90 5.31
CA TYR A 81 17.66 4.19 5.77
C TYR A 81 16.17 4.17 6.11
N ALA A 82 15.78 5.02 7.06
CA ALA A 82 14.39 5.38 7.34
C ALA A 82 14.29 6.79 7.90
N TYR A 83 13.15 7.45 7.67
CA TYR A 83 12.71 8.57 8.50
C TYR A 83 12.01 8.04 9.74
N LEU A 84 12.37 8.57 10.90
CA LEU A 84 11.78 8.23 12.19
C LEU A 84 11.44 9.49 12.96
N THR A 85 10.22 9.61 13.45
CA THR A 85 9.84 10.72 14.32
C THR A 85 10.74 10.77 15.56
N PRO A 86 11.06 11.99 16.09
CA PRO A 86 11.87 12.11 17.30
C PRO A 86 11.30 11.32 18.48
N PRO A 87 12.16 10.83 19.39
CA PRO A 87 11.68 10.17 20.60
C PRO A 87 10.71 11.06 21.38
N PRO A 88 9.62 10.50 21.95
CA PRO A 88 8.65 11.29 22.72
C PRO A 88 9.30 11.94 23.94
N ALA A 89 8.89 13.18 24.24
CA ALA A 89 9.40 13.90 25.42
C ALA A 89 9.10 13.15 26.73
N ASN A 90 7.95 12.48 26.81
CA ASN A 90 7.58 11.64 27.94
C ASN A 90 7.80 10.15 27.61
N LYS A 91 8.83 9.55 28.21
CA LYS A 91 9.20 8.14 28.01
C LYS A 91 8.56 7.17 29.01
N LYS A 92 7.62 7.62 29.86
CA LYS A 92 7.01 6.76 30.90
C LYS A 92 6.14 5.65 30.31
N ASN A 93 5.43 5.94 29.22
CA ASN A 93 4.57 4.97 28.56
C ASN A 93 5.12 4.66 27.17
N LYS A 94 5.12 3.39 26.81
CA LYS A 94 5.44 2.97 25.45
C LYS A 94 4.30 3.33 24.51
N LEU A 95 4.65 3.83 23.33
CA LEU A 95 3.72 4.28 22.30
C LEU A 95 3.49 3.21 21.22
N PRO A 96 2.32 3.22 20.56
CA PRO A 96 2.15 2.48 19.33
C PRO A 96 3.08 3.06 18.25
N ALA A 97 3.46 2.22 17.30
CA ALA A 97 4.24 2.65 16.15
C ALA A 97 3.51 2.31 14.83
N VAL A 98 3.62 3.21 13.88
CA VAL A 98 3.15 3.04 12.51
C VAL A 98 4.35 3.02 11.58
N ILE A 99 4.42 2.01 10.72
CA ILE A 99 5.28 1.99 9.54
C ILE A 99 4.43 2.48 8.37
N TRP A 100 4.79 3.65 7.84
CA TRP A 100 4.17 4.19 6.64
C TRP A 100 4.94 3.75 5.41
N LEU A 101 4.26 3.09 4.50
CA LEU A 101 4.78 2.66 3.21
C LEU A 101 4.26 3.63 2.14
N ASN A 102 5.12 4.50 1.65
CA ASN A 102 4.76 5.46 0.60
C ASN A 102 4.49 4.77 -0.74
N GLY A 103 3.71 5.44 -1.57
CA GLY A 103 3.48 5.06 -2.97
C GLY A 103 4.68 5.40 -3.86
N GLY A 104 4.63 4.96 -5.11
CA GLY A 104 5.69 5.19 -6.09
C GLY A 104 6.87 4.24 -5.95
N TYR A 105 7.98 4.64 -6.55
CA TYR A 105 9.25 3.91 -6.61
C TYR A 105 10.39 4.84 -6.23
N GLY A 106 11.54 4.29 -5.82
CA GLY A 106 12.76 5.07 -5.56
C GLY A 106 12.95 5.51 -4.10
N GLY A 107 12.18 4.96 -3.16
CA GLY A 107 12.42 5.14 -1.71
C GLY A 107 11.84 6.41 -1.11
N ILE A 108 12.54 6.95 -0.11
CA ILE A 108 12.08 8.03 0.77
C ILE A 108 12.75 9.37 0.49
N GLY A 109 12.91 9.73 -0.74
CA GLY A 109 13.34 11.09 -0.97
C GLY A 109 14.67 11.23 -1.66
N GLY A 110 15.09 12.37 -1.79
CA GLY A 110 15.98 13.17 -2.57
C GLY A 110 15.38 14.57 -2.66
N ASP A 111 14.40 14.87 -1.76
CA ASP A 111 13.72 16.16 -1.65
C ASP A 111 13.09 16.36 -0.26
N ASP A 112 12.36 17.43 -0.07
CA ASP A 112 11.68 17.80 1.18
C ASP A 112 10.21 17.35 1.26
N TYR A 113 9.78 16.43 0.38
CA TYR A 113 8.39 16.02 0.20
C TYR A 113 7.71 15.59 1.51
N PHE A 114 8.40 14.79 2.33
CA PHE A 114 7.80 14.20 3.54
C PHE A 114 7.57 15.19 4.70
N TRP A 115 8.09 16.42 4.61
CA TRP A 115 7.87 17.45 5.64
C TRP A 115 7.33 18.77 5.08
N THR A 116 7.24 18.90 3.77
CA THR A 116 6.54 20.00 3.12
C THR A 116 5.04 19.73 3.06
N PRO A 117 4.18 20.69 3.43
CA PRO A 117 2.73 20.49 3.37
C PRO A 117 2.25 20.12 1.97
N GLN A 118 1.44 19.07 1.90
CA GLN A 118 0.83 18.60 0.66
C GLN A 118 -0.67 18.93 0.63
N PRO A 119 -1.31 19.01 -0.57
CA PRO A 119 -2.76 19.12 -0.68
C PRO A 119 -3.47 17.96 0.00
N VAL A 120 -4.52 18.24 0.77
CA VAL A 120 -5.26 17.21 1.54
C VAL A 120 -5.84 16.12 0.64
N GLU A 121 -6.22 16.48 -0.58
CA GLU A 121 -6.74 15.56 -1.59
C GLU A 121 -5.68 14.62 -2.20
N ASN A 122 -4.40 14.85 -1.90
CA ASN A 122 -3.28 14.02 -2.38
C ASN A 122 -2.08 14.03 -1.42
N ASP A 123 -2.32 13.95 -0.12
CA ASP A 123 -1.20 13.89 0.83
C ASP A 123 -0.76 12.44 1.07
N GLN A 124 0.33 12.07 0.45
CA GLN A 124 0.93 10.73 0.53
C GLN A 124 2.09 10.66 1.54
N THR A 125 2.32 11.70 2.34
CA THR A 125 3.48 11.82 3.23
C THR A 125 3.34 11.02 4.53
N GLY A 126 2.14 10.50 4.84
CA GLY A 126 1.86 9.88 6.13
C GLY A 126 1.78 10.88 7.28
N VAL A 127 1.67 12.20 7.01
CA VAL A 127 1.63 13.27 8.02
C VAL A 127 0.56 13.05 9.10
N THR A 128 -0.55 12.40 8.73
CA THR A 128 -1.63 12.05 9.68
C THR A 128 -1.11 11.24 10.87
N PHE A 129 -0.06 10.45 10.71
CA PHE A 129 0.55 9.61 11.74
C PHE A 129 1.69 10.30 12.50
N ARG A 130 2.06 11.53 12.17
CA ARG A 130 2.95 12.38 12.98
C ARG A 130 2.17 12.95 14.17
N ASP A 131 1.91 12.12 15.15
CA ASP A 131 1.13 12.44 16.34
C ASP A 131 2.01 12.24 17.59
N PRO A 132 1.96 13.12 18.61
CA PRO A 132 2.78 12.98 19.80
C PRO A 132 2.53 11.68 20.61
N ASN A 133 1.42 10.98 20.33
CA ASN A 133 1.04 9.74 21.01
C ASN A 133 1.38 8.49 20.18
N MET A 134 2.14 8.61 19.10
CA MET A 134 2.63 7.47 18.32
C MET A 134 4.01 7.73 17.71
N VAL A 135 4.67 6.67 17.29
CA VAL A 135 5.94 6.72 16.58
C VAL A 135 5.65 6.46 15.11
N LEU A 136 6.11 7.32 14.21
CA LEU A 136 6.04 7.10 12.78
C LEU A 136 7.42 6.75 12.23
N MET A 137 7.50 5.67 11.46
CA MET A 137 8.66 5.29 10.67
C MET A 137 8.29 5.20 9.20
N ILE A 138 9.10 5.79 8.33
CA ILE A 138 8.99 5.68 6.87
C ILE A 138 10.26 5.01 6.38
N PRO A 139 10.28 3.69 6.17
CA PRO A 139 11.47 2.97 5.75
C PRO A 139 11.72 3.12 4.25
N SER A 140 12.99 3.08 3.89
CA SER A 140 13.49 2.80 2.55
C SER A 140 14.01 1.36 2.51
N PHE A 141 13.93 0.70 1.37
CA PHE A 141 14.17 -0.73 1.21
C PHE A 141 15.42 -1.01 0.36
N ARG A 142 15.71 -2.28 0.13
CA ARG A 142 16.80 -2.72 -0.75
C ARG A 142 16.75 -2.05 -2.12
N GLY A 143 17.90 -1.63 -2.65
CA GLY A 143 18.01 -0.93 -3.93
C GLY A 143 17.50 0.51 -3.93
N GLU A 144 16.91 1.00 -2.83
CA GLU A 144 16.43 2.38 -2.70
C GLU A 144 17.44 3.21 -1.85
N ASN A 145 17.58 4.49 -2.12
CA ASN A 145 18.32 5.47 -1.30
C ASN A 145 19.75 5.04 -0.88
N THR A 146 20.53 4.49 -1.79
CA THR A 146 21.87 3.92 -1.52
C THR A 146 21.88 2.72 -0.56
N ASN A 147 20.76 2.14 -0.25
CA ASN A 147 20.67 0.92 0.54
C ASN A 147 21.29 -0.28 -0.20
N PRO A 148 21.84 -1.25 0.55
CA PRO A 148 22.37 -2.46 -0.05
C PRO A 148 21.28 -3.30 -0.72
N GLY A 149 21.68 -4.15 -1.68
CA GLY A 149 20.79 -4.99 -2.47
C GLY A 149 20.29 -4.32 -3.74
N ARG A 150 19.26 -4.87 -4.33
CA ARG A 150 18.58 -4.38 -5.53
C ARG A 150 17.09 -4.33 -5.26
N TYR A 151 16.38 -3.42 -5.92
CA TYR A 151 14.93 -3.37 -5.85
C TYR A 151 14.30 -4.63 -6.46
N GLU A 152 13.50 -5.38 -5.69
CA GLU A 152 12.95 -6.68 -6.09
C GLU A 152 11.44 -6.64 -6.38
N MET A 153 10.84 -5.46 -6.40
CA MET A 153 9.41 -5.22 -6.70
C MET A 153 8.49 -6.13 -5.86
N PHE A 154 8.38 -5.80 -4.58
CA PHE A 154 7.52 -6.46 -3.59
C PHE A 154 7.94 -7.88 -3.15
N TYR A 155 9.16 -8.32 -3.46
CA TYR A 155 9.64 -9.62 -3.03
C TYR A 155 10.50 -9.49 -1.75
N GLY A 156 11.75 -9.14 -1.86
CA GLY A 156 12.67 -9.07 -0.71
C GLY A 156 12.39 -7.91 0.23
N GLU A 157 11.68 -6.87 -0.23
CA GLU A 157 11.25 -5.75 0.60
C GLU A 157 10.32 -6.18 1.75
N LEU A 158 9.69 -7.36 1.67
CA LEU A 158 8.90 -7.92 2.77
C LEU A 158 9.78 -8.34 3.95
N GLU A 159 10.95 -8.90 3.67
CA GLU A 159 11.95 -9.23 4.70
C GLU A 159 12.57 -7.97 5.33
N ASP A 160 12.79 -6.93 4.50
CA ASP A 160 13.29 -5.63 4.98
C ASP A 160 12.25 -4.95 5.88
N LEU A 161 10.96 -5.07 5.55
CA LEU A 161 9.86 -4.56 6.36
C LEU A 161 9.77 -5.27 7.73
N ASP A 162 9.96 -6.60 7.77
CA ASP A 162 10.10 -7.33 9.03
C ASP A 162 11.28 -6.80 9.87
N SER A 163 12.40 -6.50 9.21
CA SER A 163 13.57 -5.92 9.86
C SER A 163 13.30 -4.52 10.43
N ALA A 164 12.57 -3.68 9.68
CA ALA A 164 12.12 -2.36 10.15
C ALA A 164 11.20 -2.49 11.38
N ARG A 165 10.32 -3.49 11.38
CA ARG A 165 9.47 -3.81 12.54
C ARG A 165 10.30 -4.20 13.75
N GLU A 166 11.31 -5.08 13.60
CA GLU A 166 12.18 -5.50 14.69
C GLU A 166 13.00 -4.32 15.26
N TYR A 167 13.46 -3.43 14.37
CA TYR A 167 14.12 -2.19 14.81
C TYR A 167 13.19 -1.33 15.68
N LEU A 168 11.94 -1.08 15.25
CA LEU A 168 10.96 -0.35 16.04
C LEU A 168 10.69 -1.03 17.38
N ALA A 169 10.56 -2.36 17.40
CA ALA A 169 10.32 -3.13 18.61
C ALA A 169 11.46 -3.04 19.62
N SER A 170 12.69 -2.77 19.16
CA SER A 170 13.86 -2.60 20.02
C SER A 170 13.92 -1.23 20.69
N LEU A 171 13.17 -0.23 20.20
CA LEU A 171 13.20 1.11 20.76
C LEU A 171 12.50 1.15 22.13
N PRO A 172 13.13 1.75 23.14
CA PRO A 172 12.63 1.68 24.54
C PRO A 172 11.26 2.36 24.76
N TYR A 173 10.87 3.24 23.85
CA TYR A 173 9.63 4.00 23.88
C TYR A 173 8.54 3.45 22.96
N VAL A 174 8.80 2.36 22.22
CA VAL A 174 7.81 1.69 21.38
C VAL A 174 7.22 0.48 22.10
N ASP A 175 5.91 0.31 22.02
CA ASP A 175 5.25 -0.93 22.43
C ASP A 175 5.40 -2.00 21.32
N PRO A 176 6.20 -3.05 21.52
CA PRO A 176 6.47 -4.05 20.50
C PRO A 176 5.24 -4.87 20.09
N LYS A 177 4.16 -4.82 20.89
CA LYS A 177 2.87 -5.44 20.57
C LYS A 177 1.92 -4.53 19.82
N ARG A 178 2.29 -3.26 19.60
CA ARG A 178 1.45 -2.25 18.96
C ARG A 178 2.19 -1.60 17.78
N ILE A 179 2.68 -2.44 16.86
CA ILE A 179 3.33 -2.00 15.61
C ILE A 179 2.39 -2.32 14.45
N TYR A 180 2.05 -1.30 13.69
CA TYR A 180 1.08 -1.32 12.60
C TYR A 180 1.75 -0.95 11.28
N VAL A 181 1.20 -1.45 10.18
CA VAL A 181 1.60 -1.06 8.82
C VAL A 181 0.45 -0.31 8.15
N VAL A 182 0.74 0.81 7.54
CA VAL A 182 -0.18 1.55 6.67
C VAL A 182 0.56 1.86 5.38
N GLY A 183 0.01 1.50 4.24
CA GLY A 183 0.65 1.75 2.96
C GLY A 183 -0.31 2.29 1.91
N HIS A 184 0.21 3.14 1.02
CA HIS A 184 -0.55 3.67 -0.11
C HIS A 184 0.02 3.21 -1.45
N SER A 185 -0.84 2.89 -2.42
CA SER A 185 -0.44 2.54 -3.79
C SER A 185 0.53 1.35 -3.80
N THR A 186 1.77 1.50 -4.32
CA THR A 186 2.81 0.46 -4.22
C THR A 186 3.12 0.09 -2.77
N GLY A 187 3.09 1.04 -1.84
CA GLY A 187 3.15 0.78 -0.40
C GLY A 187 1.95 -0.01 0.12
N GLY A 188 0.76 0.23 -0.45
CA GLY A 188 -0.45 -0.55 -0.17
C GLY A 188 -0.33 -2.01 -0.65
N THR A 189 0.30 -2.23 -1.80
CA THR A 189 0.64 -3.58 -2.30
C THR A 189 1.62 -4.29 -1.35
N ARG A 190 2.70 -3.59 -0.93
CA ARG A 190 3.63 -4.13 0.10
C ARG A 190 2.90 -4.46 1.39
N ALA A 191 1.95 -3.62 1.83
CA ALA A 191 1.16 -3.88 3.03
C ALA A 191 0.30 -5.15 2.90
N LEU A 192 -0.39 -5.35 1.77
CA LEU A 192 -1.16 -6.57 1.52
C LEU A 192 -0.27 -7.82 1.52
N LEU A 193 0.83 -7.80 0.77
CA LEU A 193 1.78 -8.92 0.74
C LEU A 193 2.46 -9.15 2.10
N ALA A 194 2.72 -8.09 2.88
CA ALA A 194 3.25 -8.21 4.24
C ALA A 194 2.27 -8.95 5.17
N SER A 195 0.96 -8.80 4.98
CA SER A 195 -0.04 -9.56 5.76
C SER A 195 -0.03 -11.07 5.48
N GLU A 196 0.49 -11.48 4.33
CA GLU A 196 0.66 -12.88 3.94
C GLU A 196 2.04 -13.44 4.33
N TYR A 197 3.04 -12.53 4.41
CA TYR A 197 4.41 -12.91 4.69
C TYR A 197 4.70 -13.04 6.19
N SER A 198 4.06 -12.20 7.03
CA SER A 198 4.39 -12.04 8.43
C SER A 198 3.14 -11.84 9.30
N ASP A 199 3.08 -12.51 10.45
CA ASP A 199 2.03 -12.37 11.47
C ASP A 199 2.46 -11.46 12.65
N LYS A 200 3.59 -10.76 12.54
CA LYS A 200 4.20 -10.00 13.62
C LYS A 200 3.58 -8.61 13.84
N PHE A 201 2.78 -8.12 12.90
CA PHE A 201 2.14 -6.81 12.98
C PHE A 201 0.83 -6.90 13.76
N ARG A 202 0.46 -5.83 14.46
CA ARG A 202 -0.78 -5.76 15.24
C ARG A 202 -2.03 -5.67 14.35
N ALA A 203 -1.95 -4.87 13.29
CA ALA A 203 -2.90 -4.82 12.19
C ALA A 203 -2.22 -4.16 10.97
N ILE A 204 -2.76 -4.41 9.78
CA ILE A 204 -2.22 -3.92 8.51
C ILE A 204 -3.32 -3.20 7.73
N PHE A 205 -2.96 -2.07 7.11
CA PHE A 205 -3.87 -1.24 6.34
C PHE A 205 -3.29 -0.94 4.97
N SER A 206 -4.02 -1.27 3.93
CA SER A 206 -3.70 -0.94 2.54
C SER A 206 -4.67 0.13 2.03
N LEU A 207 -4.13 1.18 1.44
CA LEU A 207 -4.86 2.23 0.75
C LEU A 207 -4.50 2.17 -0.74
N GLY A 208 -5.39 1.68 -1.58
CA GLY A 208 -5.16 1.60 -3.01
C GLY A 208 -4.04 0.65 -3.46
N GLY A 209 -3.73 -0.40 -2.69
CA GLY A 209 -2.75 -1.41 -3.10
C GLY A 209 -3.28 -2.28 -4.25
N ILE A 210 -2.39 -2.88 -5.02
CA ILE A 210 -2.76 -3.76 -6.13
C ILE A 210 -2.66 -5.21 -5.66
N PRO A 211 -3.74 -6.01 -5.78
CA PRO A 211 -3.73 -7.39 -5.30
C PRO A 211 -2.98 -8.35 -6.24
N ASP A 212 -2.81 -8.00 -7.51
CA ASP A 212 -2.13 -8.84 -8.47
C ASP A 212 -1.30 -8.01 -9.46
N LEU A 213 0.02 -8.23 -9.42
CA LEU A 213 0.96 -7.50 -10.26
C LEU A 213 0.80 -7.87 -11.75
N LYS A 214 0.45 -9.12 -12.06
CA LYS A 214 0.29 -9.59 -13.43
C LYS A 214 -0.86 -8.89 -14.13
N LEU A 215 -2.03 -8.83 -13.48
CA LEU A 215 -3.19 -8.11 -13.99
C LEU A 215 -2.87 -6.63 -14.26
N ARG A 216 -2.05 -6.03 -13.41
CA ARG A 216 -1.61 -4.65 -13.59
C ARG A 216 -0.75 -4.46 -14.83
N THR A 217 0.20 -5.35 -15.08
CA THR A 217 1.15 -5.23 -16.19
C THR A 217 0.52 -5.62 -17.53
N GLU A 218 -0.40 -6.56 -17.56
CA GLU A 218 -1.09 -6.98 -18.79
C GLU A 218 -2.16 -5.97 -19.25
N GLY A 219 -2.71 -5.18 -18.36
CA GLY A 219 -3.91 -4.41 -18.67
C GLY A 219 -3.71 -2.91 -18.92
N ARG A 220 -2.87 -2.19 -18.20
CA ARG A 220 -2.96 -0.72 -18.17
C ARG A 220 -1.69 0.07 -17.85
N MET A 221 -0.66 -0.52 -17.29
CA MET A 221 0.60 0.19 -17.01
C MET A 221 1.77 -0.55 -17.61
N MET A 222 2.46 0.13 -18.53
CA MET A 222 3.78 -0.27 -18.97
C MET A 222 4.78 0.04 -17.82
N VAL A 223 4.83 -0.84 -16.83
CA VAL A 223 5.86 -0.81 -15.80
C VAL A 223 6.98 -1.74 -16.28
N GLU A 224 8.19 -1.23 -16.35
CA GLU A 224 9.35 -2.07 -16.55
C GLU A 224 9.50 -2.99 -15.32
N LEU A 225 9.56 -4.30 -15.56
CA LEU A 225 9.69 -5.27 -14.49
C LEU A 225 11.18 -5.55 -14.23
N PRO A 226 11.62 -5.61 -12.98
CA PRO A 226 13.02 -5.91 -12.68
C PRO A 226 13.37 -7.39 -12.85
N PHE A 227 12.40 -8.25 -13.17
CA PHE A 227 12.51 -9.70 -13.33
C PHE A 227 11.97 -10.17 -14.69
N ASP A 228 12.20 -11.44 -15.04
CA ASP A 228 11.71 -12.01 -16.31
C ASP A 228 10.18 -12.14 -16.30
N LYS A 229 9.52 -11.34 -17.13
CA LYS A 229 8.06 -11.34 -17.32
C LYS A 229 7.49 -12.67 -17.86
N ASN A 230 8.30 -13.57 -18.37
CA ASN A 230 7.87 -14.88 -18.83
C ASN A 230 7.94 -15.95 -17.72
N ASN A 231 8.49 -15.60 -16.57
CA ASN A 231 8.51 -16.48 -15.42
C ASN A 231 7.25 -16.27 -14.56
N GLU A 232 6.28 -17.16 -14.69
CA GLU A 232 5.01 -17.08 -13.99
C GLU A 232 5.17 -17.04 -12.46
N GLU A 233 6.16 -17.73 -11.90
CA GLU A 233 6.36 -17.76 -10.45
C GLU A 233 6.81 -16.39 -9.89
N GLU A 234 7.46 -15.56 -10.70
CA GLU A 234 7.77 -14.16 -10.32
C GLU A 234 6.50 -13.35 -10.03
N PHE A 235 5.43 -13.60 -10.80
CA PHE A 235 4.14 -12.97 -10.54
C PHE A 235 3.39 -13.63 -9.38
N ASN A 236 3.42 -14.96 -9.30
CA ASN A 236 2.73 -15.69 -8.25
C ASN A 236 3.15 -15.25 -6.85
N VAL A 237 4.46 -15.13 -6.58
CA VAL A 237 4.98 -14.68 -5.29
C VAL A 237 4.75 -13.20 -4.98
N ARG A 238 4.10 -12.48 -5.90
CA ARG A 238 3.70 -11.06 -5.79
C ARG A 238 2.19 -10.87 -5.96
N SER A 239 1.41 -11.96 -5.85
CA SER A 239 -0.04 -11.95 -6.00
C SER A 239 -0.71 -12.30 -4.67
N VAL A 240 -1.46 -11.35 -4.13
CA VAL A 240 -2.23 -11.53 -2.90
C VAL A 240 -3.27 -12.65 -3.02
N TYR A 241 -3.81 -12.90 -4.20
CA TYR A 241 -4.77 -13.99 -4.41
C TYR A 241 -4.18 -15.37 -4.11
N ARG A 242 -2.90 -15.57 -4.44
CA ARG A 242 -2.27 -16.90 -4.37
C ARG A 242 -2.06 -17.37 -2.95
N TYR A 243 -1.75 -16.46 -2.03
CA TYR A 243 -1.35 -16.80 -0.66
C TYR A 243 -2.29 -16.20 0.39
N ILE A 244 -3.49 -15.82 0.02
CA ILE A 244 -4.48 -15.17 0.90
C ILE A 244 -4.72 -15.95 2.21
N LYS A 245 -4.61 -17.28 2.18
CA LYS A 245 -4.71 -18.15 3.37
C LYS A 245 -3.60 -17.90 4.39
N SER A 246 -2.52 -17.26 4.00
CA SER A 246 -1.41 -16.89 4.90
C SER A 246 -1.75 -15.74 5.81
N ILE A 247 -2.76 -14.92 5.48
CA ILE A 247 -3.17 -13.78 6.29
C ILE A 247 -3.72 -14.26 7.64
N LYS A 248 -3.02 -13.92 8.73
CA LYS A 248 -3.44 -14.19 10.11
C LYS A 248 -3.72 -12.89 10.88
N THR A 249 -3.03 -11.83 10.51
CA THR A 249 -3.16 -10.50 11.10
C THR A 249 -4.41 -9.79 10.57
N PRO A 250 -5.21 -9.10 11.42
CA PRO A 250 -6.31 -8.26 10.96
C PRO A 250 -5.84 -7.28 9.88
N THR A 251 -6.37 -7.43 8.67
CA THR A 251 -5.95 -6.66 7.50
C THR A 251 -7.14 -5.90 6.92
N PHE A 252 -6.92 -4.63 6.61
CA PHE A 252 -7.95 -3.73 6.13
C PHE A 252 -7.51 -3.09 4.82
N TYR A 253 -8.37 -3.16 3.81
CA TYR A 253 -8.11 -2.58 2.52
C TYR A 253 -9.17 -1.53 2.18
N PHE A 254 -8.71 -0.33 1.82
CA PHE A 254 -9.55 0.79 1.39
C PHE A 254 -9.22 1.15 -0.05
N GLU A 255 -10.23 1.26 -0.90
CA GLU A 255 -10.09 1.65 -2.30
C GLU A 255 -11.14 2.65 -2.71
N GLY A 256 -10.74 3.60 -3.54
CA GLY A 256 -11.64 4.46 -4.30
C GLY A 256 -12.40 3.68 -5.37
N HIS A 257 -13.35 4.33 -6.02
CA HIS A 257 -14.19 3.69 -7.03
C HIS A 257 -13.67 4.01 -8.45
N ASP A 258 -12.37 3.79 -8.70
CA ASP A 258 -11.80 4.12 -10.00
C ASP A 258 -11.34 2.90 -10.80
N TYR A 259 -10.20 2.26 -10.49
CA TYR A 259 -9.57 1.36 -11.46
C TYR A 259 -9.64 -0.14 -11.15
N PHE A 260 -9.83 -0.55 -9.89
CA PHE A 260 -9.56 -1.93 -9.44
C PHE A 260 -10.74 -2.59 -8.72
N TRP A 261 -11.93 -2.03 -8.85
CA TRP A 261 -13.08 -2.47 -8.08
C TRP A 261 -13.50 -3.93 -8.32
N ASP A 262 -13.42 -4.40 -9.56
CA ASP A 262 -13.82 -5.77 -9.88
C ASP A 262 -12.85 -6.79 -9.27
N GLU A 263 -11.55 -6.51 -9.31
CA GLU A 263 -10.49 -7.32 -8.72
C GLU A 263 -10.64 -7.42 -7.20
N PHE A 264 -11.07 -6.34 -6.54
CA PHE A 264 -11.33 -6.34 -5.09
C PHE A 264 -12.57 -7.09 -4.69
N ASN A 265 -13.59 -7.10 -5.52
CA ASN A 265 -14.76 -7.94 -5.27
C ASN A 265 -14.38 -9.42 -5.28
N GLU A 266 -13.52 -9.85 -6.19
CA GLU A 266 -13.02 -11.21 -6.23
C GLU A 266 -12.21 -11.54 -4.97
N LEU A 267 -11.26 -10.67 -4.59
CA LEU A 267 -10.47 -10.85 -3.37
C LEU A 267 -11.36 -10.94 -2.12
N ARG A 268 -12.42 -10.12 -2.05
CA ARG A 268 -13.40 -10.17 -0.96
C ARG A 268 -14.14 -11.49 -0.91
N VAL A 269 -14.56 -12.03 -2.06
CA VAL A 269 -15.23 -13.34 -2.14
C VAL A 269 -14.31 -14.43 -1.63
N VAL A 270 -13.07 -14.49 -2.11
CA VAL A 270 -12.06 -15.47 -1.68
C VAL A 270 -11.78 -15.35 -0.18
N ALA A 271 -11.64 -14.14 0.33
CA ALA A 271 -11.42 -13.91 1.76
C ALA A 271 -12.60 -14.42 2.62
N MET A 272 -13.83 -14.23 2.16
CA MET A 272 -15.04 -14.74 2.85
C MET A 272 -15.14 -16.25 2.79
N GLU A 273 -14.86 -16.87 1.65
CA GLU A 273 -14.92 -18.33 1.46
C GLU A 273 -13.94 -19.09 2.35
N HIS A 274 -12.81 -18.46 2.68
CA HIS A 274 -11.74 -19.03 3.50
C HIS A 274 -11.68 -18.49 4.94
N ASP A 275 -12.67 -17.67 5.36
CA ASP A 275 -12.70 -17.00 6.69
C ASP A 275 -11.42 -16.22 7.04
N ILE A 276 -10.87 -15.53 6.04
CA ILE A 276 -9.63 -14.75 6.18
C ILE A 276 -9.91 -13.42 6.90
N PRO A 277 -9.05 -12.98 7.83
CA PRO A 277 -9.23 -11.71 8.56
C PRO A 277 -8.90 -10.48 7.70
N LEU A 278 -9.36 -10.45 6.46
CA LEU A 278 -9.25 -9.35 5.50
C LEU A 278 -10.61 -8.68 5.31
N LYS A 279 -10.66 -7.37 5.54
CA LYS A 279 -11.85 -6.53 5.32
C LYS A 279 -11.59 -5.50 4.24
N ILE A 280 -12.47 -5.44 3.25
CA ILE A 280 -12.35 -4.58 2.07
C ILE A 280 -13.45 -3.53 2.09
N TYR A 281 -13.06 -2.26 1.97
CA TYR A 281 -13.94 -1.11 2.01
C TYR A 281 -13.85 -0.30 0.70
N ASN A 282 -14.97 -0.23 -0.01
CA ASN A 282 -15.09 0.65 -1.18
C ASN A 282 -15.52 2.05 -0.74
N ILE A 283 -14.73 3.03 -1.11
CA ILE A 283 -15.02 4.44 -0.91
C ILE A 283 -15.61 5.00 -2.22
N LYS A 284 -16.91 4.84 -2.40
CA LYS A 284 -17.64 5.05 -3.66
C LYS A 284 -17.44 6.42 -4.32
N LYS A 285 -17.11 7.45 -3.54
CA LYS A 285 -16.85 8.81 -4.03
C LYS A 285 -15.36 9.15 -4.05
N GLY A 286 -14.54 8.23 -3.58
CA GLY A 286 -13.10 8.41 -3.52
C GLY A 286 -12.44 8.00 -4.83
N ASP A 287 -11.27 8.54 -5.05
CA ASP A 287 -10.29 8.10 -6.03
C ASP A 287 -9.05 7.55 -5.32
N HIS A 288 -8.05 7.16 -6.07
CA HIS A 288 -6.79 6.59 -5.57
C HIS A 288 -6.05 7.47 -4.55
N PHE A 289 -6.26 8.78 -4.58
CA PHE A 289 -5.50 9.75 -3.78
C PHE A 289 -6.33 10.39 -2.68
N ASN A 290 -7.54 10.85 -2.98
CA ASN A 290 -8.33 11.63 -2.03
C ASN A 290 -8.86 10.81 -0.85
N ILE A 291 -8.78 9.47 -0.91
CA ILE A 291 -9.11 8.57 0.21
C ILE A 291 -8.01 8.54 1.29
N ILE A 292 -6.76 8.93 0.98
CA ILE A 292 -5.60 8.73 1.85
C ILE A 292 -5.81 9.41 3.21
N VAL A 293 -6.04 10.71 3.21
CA VAL A 293 -6.13 11.49 4.45
C VAL A 293 -7.34 11.08 5.30
N PRO A 294 -8.58 11.00 4.79
CA PRO A 294 -9.72 10.62 5.62
C PRO A 294 -9.64 9.17 6.12
N ALA A 295 -9.13 8.23 5.33
CA ALA A 295 -8.92 6.86 5.80
C ALA A 295 -7.82 6.81 6.88
N SER A 296 -6.69 7.48 6.66
CA SER A 296 -5.59 7.57 7.62
C SER A 296 -6.03 8.18 8.95
N GLN A 297 -6.92 9.18 8.93
CA GLN A 297 -7.46 9.78 10.16
C GLN A 297 -8.22 8.75 11.00
N LEU A 298 -9.13 7.99 10.39
CA LEU A 298 -9.84 6.92 11.11
C LEU A 298 -8.90 5.80 11.56
N ILE A 299 -7.95 5.41 10.74
CA ILE A 299 -6.95 4.39 11.10
C ILE A 299 -6.16 4.84 12.32
N LYS A 300 -5.68 6.10 12.34
CA LYS A 300 -4.98 6.69 13.49
C LYS A 300 -5.82 6.61 14.77
N ASP A 301 -7.07 7.03 14.69
CA ASP A 301 -7.97 7.03 15.84
C ASP A 301 -8.19 5.61 16.39
N LYS A 302 -8.32 4.60 15.50
CA LYS A 302 -8.42 3.19 15.89
C LYS A 302 -7.15 2.66 16.53
N ILE A 303 -5.98 3.00 15.97
CA ILE A 303 -4.67 2.62 16.55
C ILE A 303 -4.50 3.18 17.95
N LEU A 304 -4.87 4.44 18.19
CA LEU A 304 -4.77 5.07 19.51
C LEU A 304 -5.71 4.40 20.52
N GLN A 305 -6.87 3.90 20.09
CA GLN A 305 -7.84 3.19 20.92
C GLN A 305 -7.49 1.71 21.16
N ASP A 306 -6.67 1.08 20.31
CA ASP A 306 -6.28 -0.34 20.42
C ASP A 306 -5.19 -0.54 21.48
N THR A 307 -5.57 -0.53 22.76
CA THR A 307 -4.66 -0.54 23.92
C THR A 307 -4.56 -1.88 24.67
N ASP A 308 -5.51 -2.80 24.46
CA ASP A 308 -5.50 -4.12 25.11
C ASP A 308 -4.59 -5.10 24.37
N THR A 309 -3.31 -5.11 24.72
CA THR A 309 -2.29 -5.99 24.10
C THR A 309 -2.29 -7.43 24.60
N ASN A 310 -3.20 -7.79 25.50
CA ASN A 310 -3.39 -9.17 25.96
C ASN A 310 -4.33 -9.96 25.04
N LYS A 311 -4.99 -9.28 24.11
CA LYS A 311 -5.88 -9.84 23.10
C LYS A 311 -5.41 -9.44 21.70
N GLU A 312 -5.92 -10.12 20.70
CA GLU A 312 -5.80 -9.69 19.32
C GLU A 312 -6.39 -8.29 19.11
N SER A 313 -5.97 -7.61 18.07
CA SER A 313 -6.53 -6.30 17.72
C SER A 313 -8.04 -6.40 17.49
N ASN A 314 -8.79 -5.52 18.13
CA ASN A 314 -10.23 -5.42 17.99
C ASN A 314 -10.65 -4.30 17.01
N ILE A 315 -9.73 -3.78 16.23
CA ILE A 315 -10.01 -2.72 15.26
C ILE A 315 -11.13 -3.18 14.31
N ARG A 316 -12.11 -2.31 14.16
CA ARG A 316 -13.27 -2.50 13.26
C ARG A 316 -13.66 -1.13 12.72
N PHE A 317 -14.15 -1.11 11.50
CA PHE A 317 -14.73 0.09 10.87
C PHE A 317 -16.21 -0.13 10.63
N THR A 318 -17.03 0.77 11.16
CA THR A 318 -18.48 0.73 11.03
C THR A 318 -18.94 1.30 9.68
N ASN A 319 -20.17 0.99 9.29
CA ASN A 319 -20.76 1.57 8.09
C ASN A 319 -20.86 3.11 8.17
N GLU A 320 -21.06 3.68 9.35
CA GLU A 320 -21.12 5.12 9.60
C GLU A 320 -19.75 5.76 9.38
N GLU A 321 -18.67 5.13 9.83
CA GLU A 321 -17.30 5.59 9.60
C GLU A 321 -16.95 5.54 8.11
N ILE A 322 -17.32 4.48 7.39
CA ILE A 322 -17.14 4.42 5.94
C ILE A 322 -17.98 5.47 5.20
N LYS A 323 -19.21 5.73 5.65
CA LYS A 323 -20.02 6.84 5.14
C LYS A 323 -19.37 8.20 5.43
N TRP A 324 -18.70 8.34 6.56
CA TRP A 324 -17.98 9.57 6.90
C TRP A 324 -16.82 9.79 5.92
N ILE A 325 -15.98 8.77 5.63
CA ILE A 325 -14.94 8.89 4.59
C ILE A 325 -15.58 9.36 3.28
N ASN A 326 -16.68 8.72 2.83
CA ASN A 326 -17.38 9.10 1.59
C ASN A 326 -17.92 10.55 1.57
N LYS A 327 -18.04 11.21 2.72
CA LYS A 327 -18.41 12.64 2.81
C LYS A 327 -17.20 13.55 2.76
N MET A 328 -16.05 13.06 3.23
CA MET A 328 -14.81 13.84 3.29
C MET A 328 -14.08 13.89 1.96
N VAL A 329 -14.20 12.85 1.14
CA VAL A 329 -13.72 12.86 -0.24
C VAL A 329 -14.64 13.74 -1.10
N LYS A 330 -14.04 14.65 -1.85
CA LYS A 330 -14.73 15.66 -2.67
C LYS A 330 -14.57 15.35 -4.15
#